data_acb6ef14da67f2628ea565770773e793
#
_entry.id   acb6ef14da67f2628ea565770773e793
#
_cell.length_a   1.000
_cell.length_b   1.000
_cell.length_c   1.000
_cell.angle_alpha   90.00
_cell.angle_beta   90.00
_cell.angle_gamma   90.00
#
_symmetry.space_group_name_H-M   'P 1'
#
loop_
_entity.id
_entity.type
_entity.pdbx_description
1 polymer ?
#
loop_
_entity_poly.entity_id
_entity_poly.type
_entity_poly.pdbx_seq_one_letter_code
_entity_poly.pdbx_strand_id
1 'polypeptide(L)'
;MTTFTIEQIPDMTRRTVGITGANSGIGRAAARALAAKGAHVVLAVRDPAKGRAAAATMTGDVSVRRLDLADLASVRSFADDFTGPIDVLINNAGLMIPPLGRTADGFELQFGTNHLGHFALTNLLLPRIRERVVTVSSNGHRTGTIDFDDLNWDRKPYKAFPAYAQSKLANLLFTAELQHRLTEAGSPVLATAAHPGMAATNLLGHLENERSPLQGLRTAVTSRLSQSDDDGALPTLYAAVTDVPAGSYAGPGGFLQGRGAPKLVSRSRAARDGALARRLWTASDPDPWLVGEWSRILGFASSLGADSGVRV
;
A
#
# COMPACT_ATOMS: atom_id res chain seq x y z
N MET A 1 0.73 9.41 27.43
CA MET A 1 0.53 8.39 26.39
C MET A 1 1.86 7.76 26.08
N THR A 2 2.01 6.46 26.29
CA THR A 2 3.23 5.72 25.97
C THR A 2 3.47 5.75 24.46
N THR A 3 4.69 6.07 24.07
CA THR A 3 5.12 6.12 22.66
C THR A 3 5.20 4.70 22.11
N PHE A 4 4.51 4.42 20.99
CA PHE A 4 4.58 3.10 20.34
C PHE A 4 5.99 2.82 19.82
N THR A 5 6.51 1.65 20.15
CA THR A 5 7.83 1.13 19.75
C THR A 5 7.71 -0.32 19.30
N ILE A 6 8.77 -0.90 18.72
CA ILE A 6 8.78 -2.30 18.27
C ILE A 6 8.52 -3.28 19.44
N GLU A 7 8.95 -2.96 20.65
CA GLU A 7 8.74 -3.78 21.85
C GLU A 7 7.25 -3.93 22.18
N GLN A 8 6.43 -2.95 21.83
CA GLN A 8 4.98 -2.94 22.07
C GLN A 8 4.16 -3.68 21.01
N ILE A 9 4.80 -4.23 19.99
CA ILE A 9 4.14 -5.18 19.09
C ILE A 9 3.71 -6.39 19.94
N PRO A 10 2.43 -6.77 19.93
CA PRO A 10 1.95 -7.92 20.68
C PRO A 10 2.57 -9.23 20.20
N ASP A 11 2.33 -10.32 20.91
CA ASP A 11 2.64 -11.66 20.42
C ASP A 11 1.86 -11.93 19.13
N MET A 12 2.60 -12.27 18.09
CA MET A 12 2.07 -12.54 16.75
C MET A 12 2.13 -14.04 16.41
N THR A 13 2.34 -14.90 17.40
CA THR A 13 2.36 -16.35 17.21
C THR A 13 1.05 -16.82 16.56
N ARG A 14 1.15 -17.70 15.55
CA ARG A 14 0.03 -18.21 14.72
C ARG A 14 -0.62 -17.15 13.81
N ARG A 15 -0.06 -15.96 13.67
CA ARG A 15 -0.50 -14.94 12.72
C ARG A 15 0.29 -15.03 11.43
N THR A 16 -0.40 -14.96 10.30
CA THR A 16 0.24 -14.86 8.99
C THR A 16 0.15 -13.43 8.50
N VAL A 17 1.31 -12.84 8.16
CA VAL A 17 1.40 -11.47 7.66
C VAL A 17 2.03 -11.47 6.27
N GLY A 18 1.29 -11.03 5.26
CA GLY A 18 1.78 -10.81 3.91
C GLY A 18 2.28 -9.37 3.75
N ILE A 19 3.51 -9.17 3.24
CA ILE A 19 4.09 -7.84 3.06
C ILE A 19 4.67 -7.71 1.65
N THR A 20 4.16 -6.75 0.87
CA THR A 20 4.69 -6.48 -0.47
C THR A 20 5.96 -5.63 -0.41
N GLY A 21 6.97 -5.94 -1.25
CA GLY A 21 8.23 -5.20 -1.32
C GLY A 21 9.10 -5.33 -0.07
N ALA A 22 9.01 -6.46 0.65
CA ALA A 22 9.64 -6.68 1.95
C ALA A 22 11.12 -7.09 1.88
N ASN A 23 11.77 -7.00 0.73
CA ASN A 23 13.19 -7.30 0.58
C ASN A 23 14.12 -6.13 0.91
N SER A 24 13.60 -4.93 1.12
CA SER A 24 14.40 -3.72 1.42
C SER A 24 13.59 -2.67 2.17
N GLY A 25 14.28 -1.67 2.73
CA GLY A 25 13.68 -0.48 3.32
C GLY A 25 12.67 -0.80 4.42
N ILE A 26 11.62 0.01 4.46
CA ILE A 26 10.55 -0.05 5.47
C ILE A 26 9.84 -1.41 5.47
N GLY A 27 9.60 -2.01 4.31
CA GLY A 27 8.97 -3.33 4.22
C GLY A 27 9.81 -4.43 4.87
N ARG A 28 11.15 -4.39 4.69
CA ARG A 28 12.08 -5.31 5.36
C ARG A 28 12.10 -5.08 6.87
N ALA A 29 12.12 -3.83 7.31
CA ALA A 29 12.11 -3.49 8.73
C ALA A 29 10.81 -3.96 9.40
N ALA A 30 9.66 -3.75 8.77
CA ALA A 30 8.38 -4.23 9.26
C ALA A 30 8.33 -5.77 9.30
N ALA A 31 8.80 -6.44 8.25
CA ALA A 31 8.86 -7.91 8.20
C ALA A 31 9.70 -8.49 9.32
N ARG A 32 10.90 -7.95 9.54
CA ARG A 32 11.80 -8.36 10.61
C ARG A 32 11.16 -8.20 12.00
N ALA A 33 10.51 -7.06 12.24
CA ALA A 33 9.87 -6.78 13.52
C ALA A 33 8.73 -7.75 13.82
N LEU A 34 7.88 -8.05 12.83
CA LEU A 34 6.74 -8.96 12.99
C LEU A 34 7.19 -10.42 13.12
N ALA A 35 8.19 -10.85 12.35
CA ALA A 35 8.76 -12.20 12.45
C ALA A 35 9.42 -12.42 13.84
N ALA A 36 10.14 -11.43 14.37
CA ALA A 36 10.72 -11.49 15.70
C ALA A 36 9.66 -11.57 16.82
N LYS A 37 8.41 -11.21 16.53
CA LYS A 37 7.27 -11.34 17.45
C LYS A 37 6.43 -12.62 17.22
N GLY A 38 6.94 -13.55 16.42
CA GLY A 38 6.36 -14.88 16.22
C GLY A 38 5.40 -15.01 15.04
N ALA A 39 5.23 -13.98 14.22
CA ALA A 39 4.43 -14.09 13.00
C ALA A 39 5.11 -15.00 11.96
N HIS A 40 4.30 -15.77 11.22
CA HIS A 40 4.70 -16.25 9.90
C HIS A 40 4.64 -15.10 8.89
N VAL A 41 5.79 -14.63 8.41
CA VAL A 41 5.85 -13.48 7.49
C VAL A 41 6.13 -13.94 6.06
N VAL A 42 5.23 -13.60 5.14
CA VAL A 42 5.38 -13.84 3.71
C VAL A 42 5.94 -12.59 3.03
N LEU A 43 7.20 -12.66 2.60
CA LEU A 43 7.83 -11.61 1.79
C LEU A 43 7.34 -11.74 0.35
N ALA A 44 6.39 -10.91 -0.06
CA ALA A 44 5.91 -10.85 -1.43
C ALA A 44 6.79 -9.87 -2.23
N VAL A 45 7.67 -10.40 -3.10
CA VAL A 45 8.75 -9.64 -3.73
C VAL A 45 8.90 -9.95 -5.22
N ARG A 46 9.27 -8.96 -6.02
CA ARG A 46 9.50 -9.12 -7.46
C ARG A 46 10.70 -10.04 -7.76
N ASP A 47 11.76 -9.90 -6.96
CA ASP A 47 12.98 -10.69 -7.08
C ASP A 47 13.13 -11.65 -5.88
N PRO A 48 12.82 -12.95 -6.06
CA PRO A 48 12.93 -13.93 -4.98
C PRO A 48 14.35 -14.12 -4.44
N ALA A 49 15.39 -13.89 -5.25
CA ALA A 49 16.77 -14.00 -4.77
C ALA A 49 17.08 -12.91 -3.74
N LYS A 50 16.69 -11.67 -4.03
CA LYS A 50 16.79 -10.56 -3.05
C LYS A 50 15.90 -10.80 -1.83
N GLY A 51 14.72 -11.40 -2.05
CA GLY A 51 13.81 -11.78 -0.96
C GLY A 51 14.46 -12.80 -0.02
N ARG A 52 15.07 -13.88 -0.55
CA ARG A 52 15.78 -14.89 0.26
C ARG A 52 16.99 -14.30 1.00
N ALA A 53 17.76 -13.43 0.35
CA ALA A 53 18.85 -12.72 1.02
C ALA A 53 18.38 -11.87 2.19
N ALA A 54 17.24 -11.17 2.05
CA ALA A 54 16.63 -10.42 3.13
C ALA A 54 16.11 -11.34 4.25
N ALA A 55 15.38 -12.40 3.91
CA ALA A 55 14.86 -13.37 4.87
C ALA A 55 15.96 -14.02 5.72
N ALA A 56 17.10 -14.34 5.12
CA ALA A 56 18.25 -14.90 5.83
C ALA A 56 18.83 -13.99 6.94
N THR A 57 18.49 -12.70 6.94
CA THR A 57 18.88 -11.75 8.00
C THR A 57 17.83 -11.57 9.09
N MET A 58 16.71 -12.29 9.01
CA MET A 58 15.60 -12.18 9.96
C MET A 58 15.57 -13.40 10.88
N THR A 59 15.11 -13.17 12.11
CA THR A 59 14.78 -14.25 13.06
C THR A 59 13.27 -14.51 12.98
N GLY A 60 12.88 -15.79 13.11
CA GLY A 60 11.48 -16.20 13.07
C GLY A 60 11.08 -16.92 11.79
N ASP A 61 9.79 -17.12 11.60
CA ASP A 61 9.23 -17.88 10.47
C ASP A 61 8.98 -16.94 9.29
N VAL A 62 9.83 -17.04 8.26
CA VAL A 62 9.79 -16.14 7.08
C VAL A 62 9.82 -16.98 5.80
N SER A 63 8.87 -16.75 4.93
CA SER A 63 8.80 -17.33 3.59
C SER A 63 8.88 -16.25 2.51
N VAL A 64 9.32 -16.64 1.31
CA VAL A 64 9.48 -15.73 0.17
C VAL A 64 8.65 -16.23 -1.00
N ARG A 65 7.82 -15.33 -1.54
CA ARG A 65 7.00 -15.60 -2.74
C ARG A 65 7.22 -14.52 -3.79
N ARG A 66 7.22 -14.94 -5.06
CA ARG A 66 7.33 -14.00 -6.18
C ARG A 66 6.02 -13.23 -6.36
N LEU A 67 6.12 -11.90 -6.43
CA LEU A 67 5.03 -11.00 -6.75
C LEU A 67 5.58 -9.78 -7.49
N ASP A 68 5.16 -9.58 -8.73
CA ASP A 68 5.40 -8.34 -9.48
C ASP A 68 4.08 -7.55 -9.58
N LEU A 69 3.99 -6.43 -8.86
CA LEU A 69 2.82 -5.56 -8.88
C LEU A 69 2.68 -4.75 -10.18
N ALA A 70 3.71 -4.74 -11.03
CA ALA A 70 3.66 -4.13 -12.35
C ALA A 70 3.20 -5.13 -13.44
N ASP A 71 2.64 -6.27 -13.03
CA ASP A 71 2.15 -7.33 -13.91
C ASP A 71 0.93 -8.00 -13.23
N LEU A 72 -0.26 -7.71 -13.72
CA LEU A 72 -1.50 -8.23 -13.15
C LEU A 72 -1.61 -9.77 -13.27
N ALA A 73 -0.97 -10.38 -14.25
CA ALA A 73 -0.89 -11.84 -14.35
C ALA A 73 -0.06 -12.42 -13.19
N SER A 74 1.05 -11.76 -12.81
CA SER A 74 1.82 -12.13 -11.63
C SER A 74 1.02 -11.96 -10.33
N VAL A 75 0.18 -10.90 -10.25
CA VAL A 75 -0.70 -10.67 -9.09
C VAL A 75 -1.74 -11.78 -8.96
N ARG A 76 -2.37 -12.20 -10.06
CA ARG A 76 -3.35 -13.32 -10.09
C ARG A 76 -2.68 -14.63 -9.66
N SER A 77 -1.55 -14.98 -10.30
CA SER A 77 -0.80 -16.21 -9.94
C SER A 77 -0.43 -16.24 -8.45
N PHE A 78 0.04 -15.11 -7.90
CA PHE A 78 0.34 -15.03 -6.47
C PHE A 78 -0.89 -15.30 -5.60
N ALA A 79 -2.05 -14.73 -5.95
CA ALA A 79 -3.29 -14.90 -5.19
C ALA A 79 -3.82 -16.34 -5.29
N ASP A 80 -3.75 -16.96 -6.47
CA ASP A 80 -4.19 -18.34 -6.71
C ASP A 80 -3.33 -19.34 -5.92
N ASP A 81 -2.02 -19.12 -5.89
CA ASP A 81 -1.06 -19.94 -5.17
C ASP A 81 -1.13 -19.75 -3.64
N PHE A 82 -1.83 -18.72 -3.16
CA PHE A 82 -1.92 -18.44 -1.73
C PHE A 82 -3.10 -19.20 -1.11
N THR A 83 -2.82 -20.37 -0.48
CA THR A 83 -3.86 -21.30 -0.02
C THR A 83 -4.29 -21.10 1.43
N GLY A 84 -3.51 -20.40 2.26
CA GLY A 84 -3.78 -20.21 3.69
C GLY A 84 -4.49 -18.89 4.02
N PRO A 85 -4.91 -18.71 5.28
CA PRO A 85 -5.42 -17.44 5.77
C PRO A 85 -4.29 -16.41 5.89
N ILE A 86 -4.68 -15.14 5.79
CA ILE A 86 -3.82 -13.98 6.00
C ILE A 86 -4.46 -13.16 7.12
N ASP A 87 -3.79 -12.99 8.25
CA ASP A 87 -4.33 -12.15 9.31
C ASP A 87 -4.15 -10.67 8.97
N VAL A 88 -2.96 -10.30 8.47
CA VAL A 88 -2.66 -8.93 8.06
C VAL A 88 -2.01 -8.89 6.68
N LEU A 89 -2.57 -8.12 5.76
CA LEU A 89 -1.94 -7.79 4.48
C LEU A 89 -1.39 -6.36 4.53
N ILE A 90 -0.09 -6.20 4.27
CA ILE A 90 0.58 -4.89 4.21
C ILE A 90 0.96 -4.59 2.76
N ASN A 91 0.22 -3.71 2.12
CA ASN A 91 0.46 -3.14 0.81
C ASN A 91 1.54 -2.05 0.91
N ASN A 92 2.81 -2.47 0.99
CA ASN A 92 3.94 -1.59 1.27
C ASN A 92 4.74 -1.22 0.03
N ALA A 93 4.88 -2.10 -0.95
CA ALA A 93 5.69 -1.86 -2.13
C ALA A 93 5.35 -0.55 -2.84
N GLY A 94 6.32 0.07 -3.47
CA GLY A 94 6.08 1.26 -4.26
C GLY A 94 7.32 1.79 -4.96
N LEU A 95 7.07 2.54 -6.00
CA LEU A 95 8.04 3.30 -6.78
C LEU A 95 7.86 4.79 -6.50
N MET A 96 8.95 5.55 -6.56
CA MET A 96 8.90 7.00 -6.42
C MET A 96 9.77 7.67 -7.50
N ILE A 97 9.12 8.52 -8.30
CA ILE A 97 9.75 9.43 -9.26
C ILE A 97 10.65 8.70 -10.29
N PRO A 98 10.29 7.52 -10.83
CA PRO A 98 11.01 6.98 -11.99
C PRO A 98 10.72 7.82 -13.24
N PRO A 99 11.53 7.70 -14.30
CA PRO A 99 11.14 8.13 -15.64
C PRO A 99 9.80 7.53 -16.06
N LEU A 100 9.13 8.14 -17.06
CA LEU A 100 7.91 7.56 -17.62
C LEU A 100 8.17 6.11 -18.05
N GLY A 101 7.36 5.22 -17.54
CA GLY A 101 7.35 3.80 -17.86
C GLY A 101 5.95 3.24 -17.80
N ARG A 102 5.79 2.01 -18.29
CA ARG A 102 4.52 1.29 -18.29
C ARG A 102 4.65 -0.04 -17.57
N THR A 103 3.57 -0.48 -16.95
CA THR A 103 3.42 -1.86 -16.48
C THR A 103 3.27 -2.82 -17.66
N ALA A 104 3.32 -4.12 -17.40
CA ALA A 104 3.05 -5.14 -18.42
C ALA A 104 1.65 -4.96 -19.04
N ASP A 105 0.71 -4.42 -18.27
CA ASP A 105 -0.68 -4.18 -18.68
C ASP A 105 -0.89 -2.78 -19.31
N GLY A 106 0.17 -1.99 -19.50
CA GLY A 106 0.12 -0.69 -20.18
C GLY A 106 -0.19 0.51 -19.29
N PHE A 107 -0.39 0.36 -17.98
CA PHE A 107 -0.65 1.46 -17.05
C PHE A 107 0.62 2.29 -16.77
N GLU A 108 0.45 3.58 -16.41
CA GLU A 108 1.58 4.38 -15.92
C GLU A 108 2.23 3.66 -14.73
N LEU A 109 3.55 3.59 -14.75
CA LEU A 109 4.31 2.68 -13.90
C LEU A 109 4.08 2.90 -12.40
N GLN A 110 3.97 4.16 -11.93
CA GLN A 110 3.72 4.44 -10.52
C GLN A 110 2.27 4.18 -10.12
N PHE A 111 1.30 4.60 -10.95
CA PHE A 111 -0.11 4.34 -10.69
C PHE A 111 -0.40 2.84 -10.75
N GLY A 112 0.12 2.15 -11.76
CA GLY A 112 -0.02 0.71 -11.92
C GLY A 112 0.57 -0.08 -10.74
N THR A 113 1.83 0.18 -10.39
CA THR A 113 2.53 -0.58 -9.33
C THR A 113 2.04 -0.19 -7.93
N ASN A 114 1.95 1.13 -7.63
CA ASN A 114 1.67 1.60 -6.27
C ASN A 114 0.20 1.42 -5.88
N HIS A 115 -0.71 1.47 -6.88
CA HIS A 115 -2.14 1.44 -6.65
C HIS A 115 -2.83 0.24 -7.30
N LEU A 116 -2.84 0.11 -8.64
CA LEU A 116 -3.63 -0.92 -9.33
C LEU A 116 -3.20 -2.33 -8.97
N GLY A 117 -1.89 -2.60 -8.88
CA GLY A 117 -1.38 -3.90 -8.45
C GLY A 117 -1.81 -4.27 -7.04
N HIS A 118 -1.81 -3.31 -6.10
CA HIS A 118 -2.30 -3.54 -4.74
C HIS A 118 -3.83 -3.61 -4.66
N PHE A 119 -4.53 -2.85 -5.48
CA PHE A 119 -5.98 -2.95 -5.63
C PHE A 119 -6.36 -4.37 -6.05
N ALA A 120 -5.78 -4.89 -7.12
CA ALA A 120 -6.02 -6.25 -7.60
C ALA A 120 -5.63 -7.31 -6.55
N LEU A 121 -4.42 -7.21 -5.98
CA LEU A 121 -3.94 -8.13 -4.96
C LEU A 121 -4.88 -8.21 -3.75
N THR A 122 -5.29 -7.05 -3.25
CA THR A 122 -6.16 -7.00 -2.07
C THR A 122 -7.52 -7.62 -2.36
N ASN A 123 -8.12 -7.29 -3.51
CA ASN A 123 -9.43 -7.83 -3.90
C ASN A 123 -9.38 -9.36 -4.08
N LEU A 124 -8.36 -9.89 -4.74
CA LEU A 124 -8.19 -11.33 -4.94
C LEU A 124 -7.94 -12.09 -3.64
N LEU A 125 -7.21 -11.49 -2.69
CA LEU A 125 -6.91 -12.12 -1.39
C LEU A 125 -7.97 -11.87 -0.32
N LEU A 126 -8.91 -10.94 -0.53
CA LEU A 126 -9.86 -10.51 0.50
C LEU A 126 -10.63 -11.67 1.17
N PRO A 127 -11.05 -12.73 0.45
CA PRO A 127 -11.72 -13.87 1.08
C PRO A 127 -10.84 -14.63 2.10
N ARG A 128 -9.54 -14.43 2.06
CA ARG A 128 -8.55 -15.06 2.95
C ARG A 128 -8.05 -14.14 4.05
N ILE A 129 -8.35 -12.83 3.94
CA ILE A 129 -7.93 -11.84 4.94
C ILE A 129 -8.88 -11.88 6.14
N ARG A 130 -8.32 -11.99 7.35
CA ARG A 130 -9.09 -12.18 8.58
C ARG A 130 -9.22 -10.92 9.43
N GLU A 131 -8.21 -10.06 9.44
CA GLU A 131 -8.17 -8.98 10.42
C GLU A 131 -7.93 -7.62 9.79
N ARG A 132 -6.92 -7.48 8.91
CA ARG A 132 -6.51 -6.13 8.50
C ARG A 132 -5.84 -6.07 7.14
N VAL A 133 -6.12 -4.96 6.43
CA VAL A 133 -5.36 -4.49 5.28
C VAL A 133 -4.72 -3.16 5.65
N VAL A 134 -3.39 -3.04 5.52
CA VAL A 134 -2.66 -1.78 5.73
C VAL A 134 -2.08 -1.30 4.40
N THR A 135 -2.45 -0.10 3.96
CA THR A 135 -1.94 0.45 2.69
C THR A 135 -0.98 1.60 2.93
N VAL A 136 0.24 1.47 2.41
CA VAL A 136 1.27 2.51 2.58
C VAL A 136 1.10 3.62 1.56
N SER A 137 0.82 4.82 2.08
CA SER A 137 0.74 6.07 1.34
C SER A 137 1.98 6.96 1.60
N SER A 138 1.84 8.26 1.43
CA SER A 138 2.89 9.27 1.62
C SER A 138 2.27 10.64 1.90
N ASN A 139 3.02 11.53 2.51
CA ASN A 139 2.66 12.96 2.57
C ASN A 139 2.51 13.59 1.18
N GLY A 140 3.10 12.99 0.14
CA GLY A 140 2.90 13.39 -1.26
C GLY A 140 1.44 13.39 -1.70
N HIS A 141 0.55 12.59 -1.06
CA HIS A 141 -0.88 12.59 -1.36
C HIS A 141 -1.54 13.97 -1.23
N ARG A 142 -0.97 14.87 -0.42
CA ARG A 142 -1.53 16.21 -0.17
C ARG A 142 -1.53 17.11 -1.40
N THR A 143 -0.63 16.86 -2.33
CA THR A 143 -0.53 17.57 -3.61
C THR A 143 -1.07 16.74 -4.78
N GLY A 144 -1.54 15.52 -4.50
CA GLY A 144 -2.10 14.63 -5.51
C GLY A 144 -3.48 15.06 -5.99
N THR A 145 -3.75 14.80 -7.24
CA THR A 145 -5.07 14.90 -7.88
C THR A 145 -5.33 13.63 -8.67
N ILE A 146 -6.59 13.21 -8.78
CA ILE A 146 -6.99 12.10 -9.65
C ILE A 146 -7.57 12.70 -10.92
N ASP A 147 -6.85 12.56 -12.01
CA ASP A 147 -7.29 12.99 -13.33
C ASP A 147 -7.88 11.78 -14.07
N PHE A 148 -9.19 11.63 -13.99
CA PHE A 148 -9.88 10.47 -14.59
C PHE A 148 -9.84 10.45 -16.11
N ASP A 149 -9.59 11.59 -16.76
CA ASP A 149 -9.51 11.67 -18.21
C ASP A 149 -8.12 11.24 -18.71
N ASP A 150 -7.12 11.19 -17.80
CA ASP A 150 -5.74 10.84 -18.15
C ASP A 150 -4.97 10.25 -16.95
N LEU A 151 -5.48 9.17 -16.37
CA LEU A 151 -4.86 8.45 -15.25
C LEU A 151 -3.46 7.95 -15.60
N ASN A 152 -3.25 7.60 -16.86
CA ASN A 152 -2.02 6.99 -17.36
C ASN A 152 -1.01 7.99 -17.94
N TRP A 153 -1.29 9.30 -17.90
CA TRP A 153 -0.39 10.30 -18.48
C TRP A 153 -0.13 10.09 -19.98
N ASP A 154 -1.17 9.74 -20.74
CA ASP A 154 -1.09 9.51 -22.19
C ASP A 154 -1.22 10.81 -23.00
N ARG A 155 -1.92 11.82 -22.44
CA ARG A 155 -2.30 13.05 -23.14
C ARG A 155 -1.50 14.27 -22.71
N LYS A 156 -1.06 14.31 -21.44
CA LYS A 156 -0.32 15.42 -20.85
C LYS A 156 1.15 15.09 -20.67
N PRO A 157 2.06 16.11 -20.68
CA PRO A 157 3.48 15.88 -20.38
C PRO A 157 3.66 15.20 -19.03
N TYR A 158 4.42 14.11 -18.99
CA TYR A 158 4.70 13.38 -17.77
C TYR A 158 5.46 14.21 -16.74
N LYS A 159 4.99 14.18 -15.53
CA LYS A 159 5.65 14.77 -14.37
C LYS A 159 5.73 13.74 -13.26
N ALA A 160 6.92 13.24 -12.98
CA ALA A 160 7.14 12.09 -12.13
C ALA A 160 6.61 12.28 -10.68
N PHE A 161 6.81 13.46 -10.06
CA PHE A 161 6.28 13.73 -8.73
C PHE A 161 4.74 13.86 -8.69
N PRO A 162 4.07 14.59 -9.59
CA PRO A 162 2.60 14.55 -9.68
C PRO A 162 2.02 13.15 -9.91
N ALA A 163 2.65 12.29 -10.74
CA ALA A 163 2.24 10.90 -10.92
C ALA A 163 2.39 10.08 -9.63
N TYR A 164 3.50 10.27 -8.91
CA TYR A 164 3.68 9.71 -7.57
C TYR A 164 2.58 10.18 -6.60
N ALA A 165 2.33 11.48 -6.53
CA ALA A 165 1.34 12.08 -5.66
C ALA A 165 -0.08 11.56 -5.97
N GLN A 166 -0.43 11.38 -7.26
CA GLN A 166 -1.65 10.74 -7.72
C GLN A 166 -1.75 9.32 -7.16
N SER A 167 -0.72 8.49 -7.32
CA SER A 167 -0.72 7.11 -6.84
C SER A 167 -0.89 7.01 -5.31
N LYS A 168 -0.31 7.96 -4.54
CA LYS A 168 -0.40 7.97 -3.08
C LYS A 168 -1.73 8.54 -2.57
N LEU A 169 -2.36 9.45 -3.30
CA LEU A 169 -3.75 9.84 -3.06
C LEU A 169 -4.70 8.67 -3.35
N ALA A 170 -4.48 7.97 -4.46
CA ALA A 170 -5.25 6.78 -4.83
C ALA A 170 -5.23 5.71 -3.73
N ASN A 171 -4.09 5.48 -3.09
CA ASN A 171 -3.96 4.54 -1.97
C ASN A 171 -4.84 4.93 -0.75
N LEU A 172 -4.98 6.21 -0.44
CA LEU A 172 -5.85 6.66 0.65
C LEU A 172 -7.34 6.59 0.29
N LEU A 173 -7.69 6.90 -0.95
CA LEU A 173 -9.06 6.76 -1.47
C LEU A 173 -9.45 5.28 -1.52
N PHE A 174 -8.56 4.40 -1.97
CA PHE A 174 -8.73 2.95 -1.93
C PHE A 174 -8.99 2.47 -0.49
N THR A 175 -8.17 2.88 0.47
CA THR A 175 -8.36 2.49 1.88
C THR A 175 -9.72 2.94 2.42
N ALA A 176 -10.15 4.16 2.06
CA ALA A 176 -11.43 4.70 2.51
C ALA A 176 -12.62 3.92 1.92
N GLU A 177 -12.58 3.63 0.62
CA GLU A 177 -13.65 2.90 -0.06
C GLU A 177 -13.65 1.41 0.32
N LEU A 178 -12.48 0.79 0.50
CA LEU A 178 -12.38 -0.57 1.00
C LEU A 178 -13.03 -0.68 2.39
N GLN A 179 -12.72 0.24 3.30
CA GLN A 179 -13.33 0.24 4.63
C GLN A 179 -14.86 0.44 4.57
N HIS A 180 -15.33 1.33 3.71
CA HIS A 180 -16.76 1.54 3.52
C HIS A 180 -17.45 0.24 3.11
N ARG A 181 -16.94 -0.44 2.09
CA ARG A 181 -17.47 -1.71 1.59
C ARG A 181 -17.40 -2.83 2.61
N LEU A 182 -16.31 -2.94 3.36
CA LEU A 182 -16.17 -3.91 4.45
C LEU A 182 -17.22 -3.68 5.53
N THR A 183 -17.49 -2.41 5.87
CA THR A 183 -18.51 -2.05 6.87
C THR A 183 -19.92 -2.38 6.39
N GLU A 184 -20.26 -2.06 5.13
CA GLU A 184 -21.54 -2.41 4.52
C GLU A 184 -21.78 -3.93 4.46
N ALA A 185 -20.71 -4.69 4.26
CA ALA A 185 -20.73 -6.15 4.23
C ALA A 185 -20.74 -6.80 5.63
N GLY A 186 -20.70 -6.01 6.71
CA GLY A 186 -20.58 -6.55 8.08
C GLY A 186 -19.29 -7.32 8.34
N SER A 187 -18.23 -7.08 7.54
CA SER A 187 -16.95 -7.75 7.68
C SER A 187 -16.19 -7.26 8.92
N PRO A 188 -15.55 -8.15 9.70
CA PRO A 188 -14.68 -7.76 10.81
C PRO A 188 -13.32 -7.19 10.34
N VAL A 189 -12.99 -7.31 9.08
CA VAL A 189 -11.71 -6.85 8.53
C VAL A 189 -11.62 -5.33 8.55
N LEU A 190 -10.50 -4.79 8.97
CA LEU A 190 -10.23 -3.36 8.98
C LEU A 190 -9.32 -2.97 7.81
N ALA A 191 -9.66 -1.90 7.09
CA ALA A 191 -8.74 -1.25 6.18
C ALA A 191 -8.14 -0.01 6.88
N THR A 192 -6.82 0.08 6.93
CA THR A 192 -6.07 1.19 7.50
C THR A 192 -4.99 1.65 6.54
N ALA A 193 -4.47 2.84 6.74
CA ALA A 193 -3.35 3.35 5.96
C ALA A 193 -2.23 3.86 6.86
N ALA A 194 -1.02 3.91 6.31
CA ALA A 194 0.13 4.50 7.00
C ALA A 194 1.02 5.29 6.03
N HIS A 195 1.83 6.21 6.55
CA HIS A 195 2.97 6.77 5.82
C HIS A 195 4.21 6.83 6.72
N PRO A 196 5.37 6.61 6.12
CA PRO A 196 6.62 6.50 6.88
C PRO A 196 7.21 7.85 7.34
N GLY A 197 6.62 8.96 6.99
CA GLY A 197 7.26 10.27 7.10
C GLY A 197 8.30 10.49 6.00
N MET A 198 9.43 11.12 6.36
CA MET A 198 10.57 11.33 5.46
C MET A 198 11.63 10.26 5.75
N ALA A 199 11.45 9.05 5.23
CA ALA A 199 12.40 7.97 5.37
C ALA A 199 13.49 8.02 4.28
N ALA A 200 14.75 7.72 4.67
CA ALA A 200 15.88 7.54 3.75
C ALA A 200 15.79 6.17 3.09
N THR A 201 14.75 5.94 2.31
CA THR A 201 14.62 4.69 1.57
C THR A 201 15.36 4.79 0.23
N ASN A 202 15.77 3.65 -0.33
CA ASN A 202 16.30 3.54 -1.71
C ASN A 202 15.37 4.14 -2.78
N LEU A 203 14.20 4.63 -2.39
CA LEU A 203 13.28 5.38 -3.25
C LEU A 203 13.89 6.66 -3.83
N LEU A 204 14.90 7.26 -3.18
CA LEU A 204 15.64 8.44 -3.67
C LEU A 204 16.82 8.07 -4.58
N GLY A 205 17.22 6.81 -4.66
CA GLY A 205 18.36 6.36 -5.48
C GLY A 205 18.20 6.63 -7.00
N HIS A 206 16.99 6.88 -7.47
CA HIS A 206 16.75 7.27 -8.87
C HIS A 206 16.96 8.76 -9.14
N LEU A 207 17.16 9.59 -8.10
CA LEU A 207 17.45 11.04 -8.26
C LEU A 207 18.94 11.35 -8.45
N GLU A 208 19.82 10.34 -8.41
CA GLU A 208 21.29 10.52 -8.47
C GLU A 208 21.82 10.87 -9.87
N ASN A 209 21.00 10.87 -10.91
CA ASN A 209 21.45 11.09 -12.29
C ASN A 209 21.50 12.57 -12.75
N GLU A 210 21.15 13.54 -11.91
CA GLU A 210 21.33 14.95 -12.25
C GLU A 210 22.61 15.52 -11.62
N ARG A 211 23.64 15.75 -12.42
CA ARG A 211 24.90 16.40 -12.02
C ARG A 211 24.64 17.88 -11.67
N SER A 212 24.34 18.16 -10.40
CA SER A 212 24.24 19.52 -9.87
C SER A 212 25.39 19.78 -8.87
N PRO A 213 26.10 20.92 -8.93
CA PRO A 213 27.18 21.22 -7.97
C PRO A 213 26.72 21.34 -6.50
N LEU A 214 25.40 21.42 -6.24
CA LEU A 214 24.81 21.45 -4.91
C LEU A 214 24.38 20.06 -4.39
N GLN A 215 24.70 19.00 -5.11
CA GLN A 215 24.26 17.62 -4.81
C GLN A 215 24.80 17.13 -3.46
N GLY A 216 26.06 17.42 -3.14
CA GLY A 216 26.65 17.03 -1.85
C GLY A 216 25.96 17.68 -0.64
N LEU A 217 25.57 18.95 -0.75
CA LEU A 217 24.85 19.65 0.33
C LEU A 217 23.39 19.16 0.46
N ARG A 218 22.72 18.88 -0.64
CA ARG A 218 21.37 18.31 -0.66
C ARG A 218 21.36 16.91 -0.06
N THR A 219 22.32 16.04 -0.43
CA THR A 219 22.47 14.69 0.13
C THR A 219 22.76 14.73 1.63
N ALA A 220 23.62 15.63 2.10
CA ALA A 220 23.93 15.77 3.52
C ALA A 220 22.73 16.30 4.35
N VAL A 221 21.92 17.19 3.78
CA VAL A 221 20.71 17.73 4.44
C VAL A 221 19.60 16.68 4.43
N THR A 222 19.38 15.97 3.33
CA THR A 222 18.34 14.93 3.24
C THR A 222 18.68 13.72 4.11
N SER A 223 19.95 13.29 4.19
CA SER A 223 20.37 12.17 5.05
C SER A 223 20.22 12.47 6.54
N ARG A 224 20.41 13.73 6.97
CA ARG A 224 20.20 14.14 8.37
C ARG A 224 18.72 14.32 8.75
N LEU A 225 17.85 14.54 7.78
CA LEU A 225 16.42 14.73 7.99
C LEU A 225 15.60 13.45 7.79
N SER A 226 16.17 12.43 7.17
CA SER A 226 15.50 11.16 6.94
C SER A 226 15.59 10.26 8.17
N GLN A 227 14.51 9.49 8.39
CA GLN A 227 14.45 8.46 9.43
C GLN A 227 15.17 7.18 8.97
N SER A 228 15.58 6.35 9.92
CA SER A 228 15.99 4.97 9.65
C SER A 228 14.81 4.16 9.04
N ASP A 229 15.11 3.05 8.37
CA ASP A 229 14.09 2.13 7.90
C ASP A 229 13.21 1.62 9.06
N ASP A 230 13.80 1.42 10.24
CA ASP A 230 13.09 0.97 11.43
C ASP A 230 12.10 2.02 11.94
N ASP A 231 12.54 3.27 12.10
CA ASP A 231 11.64 4.36 12.48
C ASP A 231 10.56 4.61 11.43
N GLY A 232 10.92 4.49 10.14
CA GLY A 232 9.98 4.61 9.03
C GLY A 232 8.93 3.50 8.99
N ALA A 233 9.25 2.32 9.53
CA ALA A 233 8.32 1.20 9.63
C ALA A 233 7.29 1.35 10.77
N LEU A 234 7.61 2.13 11.82
CA LEU A 234 6.74 2.26 13.00
C LEU A 234 5.30 2.66 12.68
N PRO A 235 5.00 3.64 11.81
CA PRO A 235 3.61 3.95 11.47
C PRO A 235 2.86 2.79 10.81
N THR A 236 3.54 2.02 9.96
CA THR A 236 2.97 0.83 9.32
C THR A 236 2.70 -0.26 10.34
N LEU A 237 3.65 -0.52 11.24
CA LEU A 237 3.50 -1.46 12.35
C LEU A 237 2.38 -1.04 13.29
N TYR A 238 2.33 0.24 13.67
CA TYR A 238 1.26 0.80 14.50
C TYR A 238 -0.12 0.57 13.85
N ALA A 239 -0.26 0.88 12.56
CA ALA A 239 -1.50 0.65 11.83
C ALA A 239 -1.85 -0.84 11.69
N ALA A 240 -0.85 -1.73 11.71
CA ALA A 240 -1.03 -3.17 11.54
C ALA A 240 -1.47 -3.89 12.83
N VAL A 241 -0.98 -3.47 14.01
CA VAL A 241 -1.11 -4.28 15.23
C VAL A 241 -1.83 -3.58 16.38
N THR A 242 -2.06 -2.25 16.32
CA THR A 242 -2.76 -1.55 17.41
C THR A 242 -4.26 -1.48 17.16
N ASP A 243 -5.02 -1.33 18.25
CA ASP A 243 -6.44 -1.07 18.15
C ASP A 243 -6.65 0.39 17.71
N VAL A 244 -6.98 0.56 16.44
CA VAL A 244 -7.24 1.87 15.81
C VAL A 244 -8.61 1.85 15.12
N PRO A 245 -9.31 2.99 15.09
CA PRO A 245 -10.57 3.08 14.37
C PRO A 245 -10.46 2.65 12.91
N ALA A 246 -11.51 2.07 12.38
CA ALA A 246 -11.63 1.68 10.99
C ALA A 246 -11.34 2.88 10.05
N GLY A 247 -10.64 2.63 8.96
CA GLY A 247 -10.24 3.66 8.01
C GLY A 247 -9.17 4.64 8.52
N SER A 248 -8.49 4.37 9.63
CA SER A 248 -7.46 5.24 10.21
C SER A 248 -6.25 5.43 9.29
N TYR A 249 -5.57 6.55 9.49
CA TYR A 249 -4.30 6.87 8.83
C TYR A 249 -3.23 7.17 9.87
N ALA A 250 -2.16 6.37 9.89
CA ALA A 250 -1.06 6.50 10.82
C ALA A 250 0.14 7.20 10.16
N GLY A 251 0.84 8.02 10.93
CA GLY A 251 2.05 8.68 10.48
C GLY A 251 2.89 9.17 11.66
N PRO A 252 4.12 9.66 11.44
CA PRO A 252 4.94 10.24 12.49
C PRO A 252 4.27 11.46 13.14
N GLY A 253 4.41 11.57 14.45
CA GLY A 253 3.76 12.60 15.25
C GLY A 253 4.47 13.95 15.30
N GLY A 254 5.71 14.05 14.80
CA GLY A 254 6.53 15.25 14.89
C GLY A 254 6.22 16.29 13.82
N PHE A 255 7.13 17.27 13.71
CA PHE A 255 6.94 18.41 12.82
C PHE A 255 6.69 17.99 11.36
N LEU A 256 5.63 18.55 10.77
CA LEU A 256 5.15 18.23 9.43
C LEU A 256 4.97 16.73 9.14
N GLN A 257 4.81 15.91 10.17
CA GLN A 257 4.74 14.45 10.06
C GLN A 257 5.97 13.85 9.37
N GLY A 258 7.12 14.50 9.50
CA GLY A 258 8.36 14.07 8.86
C GLY A 258 9.02 12.92 9.61
N ARG A 259 8.98 12.93 10.95
CA ARG A 259 9.58 11.93 11.85
C ARG A 259 8.92 11.95 13.22
N GLY A 260 9.27 10.97 14.06
CA GLY A 260 8.79 10.85 15.45
C GLY A 260 7.87 9.66 15.64
N ALA A 261 7.43 9.47 16.87
CA ALA A 261 6.54 8.37 17.23
C ALA A 261 5.27 8.33 16.38
N PRO A 262 4.78 7.14 16.02
CA PRO A 262 3.57 7.01 15.22
C PRO A 262 2.34 7.44 16.03
N LYS A 263 1.41 8.07 15.33
CA LYS A 263 0.07 8.40 15.82
C LYS A 263 -0.92 8.46 14.66
N LEU A 264 -2.20 8.56 14.96
CA LEU A 264 -3.21 8.86 13.95
C LEU A 264 -3.05 10.30 13.47
N VAL A 265 -3.07 10.47 12.14
CA VAL A 265 -2.83 11.76 11.49
C VAL A 265 -3.95 12.09 10.49
N SER A 266 -4.07 13.39 10.16
CA SER A 266 -5.09 13.84 9.21
C SER A 266 -4.68 13.56 7.76
N ARG A 267 -5.67 13.24 6.94
CA ARG A 267 -5.59 13.16 5.48
C ARG A 267 -5.96 14.50 4.82
N SER A 268 -5.57 14.71 3.56
CA SER A 268 -6.03 15.85 2.75
C SER A 268 -7.55 15.82 2.57
N ARG A 269 -8.14 16.95 2.15
CA ARG A 269 -9.56 17.02 1.84
C ARG A 269 -9.95 16.02 0.74
N ALA A 270 -9.15 15.95 -0.33
CA ALA A 270 -9.37 15.00 -1.42
C ALA A 270 -9.35 13.54 -0.94
N ALA A 271 -8.44 13.17 -0.03
CA ALA A 271 -8.36 11.83 0.53
C ALA A 271 -9.50 11.44 1.52
N ARG A 272 -10.42 12.38 1.78
CA ARG A 272 -11.64 12.19 2.59
C ARG A 272 -12.92 12.28 1.76
N ASP A 273 -12.79 12.48 0.45
CA ASP A 273 -13.92 12.58 -0.46
C ASP A 273 -14.41 11.19 -0.84
N GLY A 274 -15.56 10.79 -0.28
CA GLY A 274 -16.17 9.48 -0.54
C GLY A 274 -16.68 9.32 -1.97
N ALA A 275 -17.11 10.40 -2.64
CA ALA A 275 -17.54 10.33 -4.03
C ALA A 275 -16.32 10.08 -4.95
N LEU A 276 -15.20 10.77 -4.67
CA LEU A 276 -13.94 10.55 -5.37
C LEU A 276 -13.41 9.12 -5.14
N ALA A 277 -13.55 8.60 -3.92
CA ALA A 277 -13.11 7.24 -3.58
C ALA A 277 -13.92 6.18 -4.35
N ARG A 278 -15.24 6.29 -4.40
CA ARG A 278 -16.11 5.39 -5.19
C ARG A 278 -15.80 5.46 -6.69
N ARG A 279 -15.63 6.68 -7.24
CA ARG A 279 -15.28 6.85 -8.65
C ARG A 279 -13.93 6.23 -8.97
N LEU A 280 -12.93 6.40 -8.10
CA LEU A 280 -11.62 5.77 -8.28
C LEU A 280 -11.72 4.25 -8.20
N TRP A 281 -12.48 3.71 -7.28
CA TRP A 281 -12.69 2.27 -7.17
C TRP A 281 -13.18 1.68 -8.50
N THR A 282 -14.23 2.28 -9.08
CA THR A 282 -14.76 1.85 -10.38
C THR A 282 -13.73 1.98 -11.51
N ALA A 283 -12.96 3.07 -11.51
CA ALA A 283 -11.92 3.29 -12.53
C ALA A 283 -10.67 2.41 -12.33
N SER A 284 -10.45 1.87 -11.13
CA SER A 284 -9.33 0.99 -10.79
C SER A 284 -9.61 -0.48 -11.07
N ASP A 285 -10.83 -0.83 -11.40
CA ASP A 285 -11.19 -2.19 -11.78
C ASP A 285 -10.94 -2.38 -13.29
N PRO A 286 -9.76 -2.88 -13.66
CA PRO A 286 -9.40 -3.07 -15.07
C PRO A 286 -10.13 -4.25 -15.71
N ASP A 287 -10.81 -5.07 -14.88
CA ASP A 287 -11.49 -6.27 -15.31
C ASP A 287 -12.81 -6.42 -14.55
N PRO A 288 -13.98 -6.37 -15.22
CA PRO A 288 -15.28 -6.58 -14.59
C PRO A 288 -15.38 -7.86 -13.74
N TRP A 289 -14.45 -8.80 -13.90
CA TRP A 289 -14.35 -10.03 -13.11
C TRP A 289 -13.93 -9.75 -11.65
N LEU A 290 -13.16 -8.71 -11.37
CA LEU A 290 -12.78 -8.37 -9.98
C LEU A 290 -14.00 -7.85 -9.19
N VAL A 291 -14.91 -7.10 -9.83
CA VAL A 291 -16.16 -6.64 -9.19
C VAL A 291 -17.21 -7.77 -9.12
N GLY A 292 -17.26 -8.64 -10.11
CA GLY A 292 -18.17 -9.79 -10.12
C GLY A 292 -17.95 -10.75 -8.93
N GLU A 293 -16.71 -10.87 -8.46
CA GLU A 293 -16.38 -11.63 -7.25
C GLU A 293 -16.85 -10.94 -5.97
N TRP A 294 -16.84 -9.62 -5.88
CA TRP A 294 -17.33 -8.90 -4.70
C TRP A 294 -18.79 -9.22 -4.38
N SER A 295 -19.64 -9.22 -5.40
CA SER A 295 -21.05 -9.58 -5.25
C SER A 295 -21.25 -11.02 -4.76
N ARG A 296 -20.32 -11.92 -5.12
CA ARG A 296 -20.35 -13.32 -4.73
C ARG A 296 -19.75 -13.55 -3.34
N ILE A 297 -18.67 -12.83 -3.00
CA ILE A 297 -17.91 -12.99 -1.74
C ILE A 297 -18.64 -12.36 -0.55
N LEU A 298 -19.32 -11.24 -0.76
CA LEU A 298 -19.98 -10.49 0.31
C LEU A 298 -21.50 -10.70 0.36
N GLY A 299 -22.04 -11.61 -0.47
CA GLY A 299 -23.47 -11.93 -0.44
C GLY A 299 -24.38 -10.78 -0.89
N PHE A 300 -23.85 -9.79 -1.64
CA PHE A 300 -24.69 -8.78 -2.27
C PHE A 300 -25.53 -9.44 -3.36
N ALA A 301 -26.76 -9.81 -3.03
CA ALA A 301 -27.76 -10.11 -4.02
C ALA A 301 -27.87 -8.89 -4.96
N SER A 302 -27.71 -9.16 -6.26
CA SER A 302 -27.88 -8.19 -7.33
C SER A 302 -29.28 -7.54 -7.30
N SER A 303 -29.41 -6.42 -6.61
CA SER A 303 -30.59 -5.54 -6.68
C SER A 303 -30.35 -4.31 -7.55
N LEU A 304 -29.48 -4.43 -8.55
CA LEU A 304 -29.30 -3.38 -9.55
C LEU A 304 -29.51 -4.00 -10.93
N GLY A 305 -30.73 -3.91 -11.45
CA GLY A 305 -30.90 -4.09 -12.87
C GLY A 305 -32.10 -4.94 -13.33
N ALA A 306 -33.27 -4.54 -12.96
CA ALA A 306 -34.47 -4.89 -13.73
C ALA A 306 -35.44 -3.73 -13.67
N ASP A 307 -35.12 -2.64 -14.38
CA ASP A 307 -36.15 -1.75 -14.91
C ASP A 307 -35.52 -0.84 -15.99
N SER A 308 -35.58 -1.26 -17.20
CA SER A 308 -35.58 -0.41 -18.38
C SER A 308 -36.40 -1.11 -19.48
N GLY A 309 -37.67 -1.34 -19.14
CA GLY A 309 -38.68 -1.56 -20.15
C GLY A 309 -38.99 -0.23 -20.82
N VAL A 310 -38.43 0.04 -21.98
CA VAL A 310 -39.03 0.93 -22.96
C VAL A 310 -39.42 0.08 -24.16
N ARG A 311 -40.74 -0.16 -24.24
CA ARG A 311 -41.39 -0.55 -25.51
C ARG A 311 -41.67 0.71 -26.32
N VAL A 312 -41.48 0.53 -27.63
CA VAL A 312 -41.86 1.30 -28.80
C VAL A 312 -40.91 2.41 -29.19
#